data_f670b7344e38b6120b8ef60b844d05aa
#
_entry.id   f670b7344e38b6120b8ef60b844d05aa
#
_cell.length_a   1.000
_cell.length_b   1.000
_cell.length_c   1.000
_cell.angle_alpha   90.00
_cell.angle_beta   90.00
_cell.angle_gamma   90.00
#
_symmetry.space_group_name_H-M   'P 1'
#
loop_
_entity.id
_entity.type
_entity.pdbx_description
1 polymer ?
#
loop_
_entity_poly.entity_id
_entity_poly.type
_entity_poly.pdbx_seq_one_letter_code
_entity_poly.pdbx_strand_id
1 'polypeptide(L)'
;AEQIWDSFITLAAYKPGEYQAEPASVEAKLLNIDLANATAKQIYDRDQQLKSAELKKARDARDKDHTYKGLLLVRASELPSPRPPGHFLRQFGQSDREAIEVSSVDGSVPQVLQMFNGPITHMLLEPKSVIYNNVIAEKSNESRIDVIFQSILSRRPSKEERLAAFAEVKAHGDPGYGNVIWALVNTREFLFIQ
;
A
#
# COMPACT_ATOMS: atom_id res chain seq x y z
N ALA A 1 -2.94 11.55 -3.31
CA ALA A 1 -3.09 10.11 -3.57
C ALA A 1 -1.90 9.31 -3.01
N GLU A 2 -0.68 9.69 -3.32
CA GLU A 2 0.54 8.97 -2.94
C GLU A 2 0.74 8.88 -1.43
N GLN A 3 0.51 9.96 -0.70
CA GLN A 3 0.60 9.97 0.77
C GLN A 3 -0.40 9.00 1.41
N ILE A 4 -1.65 8.99 0.93
CA ILE A 4 -2.68 8.07 1.42
C ILE A 4 -2.28 6.63 1.12
N TRP A 5 -1.80 6.37 -0.09
CA TRP A 5 -1.30 5.06 -0.47
C TRP A 5 -0.17 4.59 0.45
N ASP A 6 0.85 5.43 0.66
CA ASP A 6 2.00 5.09 1.50
C ASP A 6 1.59 4.89 2.97
N SER A 7 0.59 5.64 3.46
CA SER A 7 0.00 5.39 4.78
C SER A 7 -0.65 4.01 4.85
N PHE A 8 -1.44 3.62 3.86
CA PHE A 8 -2.01 2.27 3.79
C PHE A 8 -0.95 1.19 3.74
N ILE A 9 0.10 1.37 2.92
CA ILE A 9 1.19 0.41 2.81
C ILE A 9 1.92 0.24 4.15
N THR A 10 2.14 1.32 4.88
CA THR A 10 2.77 1.28 6.20
C THR A 10 1.95 0.50 7.22
N LEU A 11 0.62 0.62 7.17
CA LEU A 11 -0.30 -0.11 8.04
C LEU A 11 -0.48 -1.58 7.64
N ALA A 12 -0.37 -1.87 6.35
CA ALA A 12 -0.70 -3.16 5.77
C ALA A 12 0.51 -4.09 5.63
N ALA A 13 1.64 -3.58 5.13
CA ALA A 13 2.75 -4.41 4.68
C ALA A 13 3.85 -4.55 5.72
N TYR A 14 4.34 -5.77 5.87
CA TYR A 14 5.58 -6.01 6.59
C TYR A 14 6.74 -5.41 5.81
N LYS A 15 7.51 -4.52 6.47
CA LYS A 15 8.78 -3.98 5.98
C LYS A 15 8.70 -3.30 4.60
N PRO A 16 7.82 -2.29 4.42
CA PRO A 16 7.73 -1.59 3.15
C PRO A 16 9.05 -0.90 2.75
N GLY A 17 10.00 -0.74 3.69
CA GLY A 17 11.33 -0.21 3.41
C GLY A 17 12.36 -1.23 2.93
N GLU A 18 12.06 -2.53 2.99
CA GLU A 18 12.96 -3.59 2.48
C GLU A 18 12.74 -3.87 0.99
N TYR A 19 11.60 -3.47 0.43
CA TYR A 19 11.41 -3.50 -1.01
C TYR A 19 12.25 -2.41 -1.63
N GLN A 20 13.36 -2.80 -2.18
CA GLN A 20 14.15 -1.96 -3.05
C GLN A 20 13.79 -2.33 -4.49
N ALA A 21 12.88 -1.58 -5.08
CA ALA A 21 12.84 -1.50 -6.51
C ALA A 21 14.09 -0.71 -6.95
N GLU A 22 15.20 -1.39 -6.93
CA GLU A 22 16.31 -0.99 -7.79
C GLU A 22 16.10 -1.66 -9.15
N PRO A 23 15.28 -1.09 -10.04
CA PRO A 23 15.14 -1.63 -11.39
C PRO A 23 16.52 -1.76 -12.04
N ALA A 24 17.40 -0.81 -11.77
CA ALA A 24 18.78 -0.82 -12.24
C ALA A 24 19.60 -1.98 -11.65
N SER A 25 19.40 -2.41 -10.42
CA SER A 25 20.26 -3.46 -9.86
C SER A 25 19.86 -4.87 -10.30
N VAL A 26 18.56 -5.15 -10.42
CA VAL A 26 18.11 -6.44 -10.95
C VAL A 26 18.33 -6.53 -12.44
N GLU A 27 17.97 -5.49 -13.17
CA GLU A 27 18.21 -5.40 -14.61
C GLU A 27 19.71 -5.36 -14.94
N ALA A 28 20.52 -4.61 -14.18
CA ALA A 28 21.96 -4.59 -14.35
C ALA A 28 22.62 -5.94 -14.03
N LYS A 29 22.18 -6.64 -12.99
CA LYS A 29 22.66 -7.98 -12.66
C LYS A 29 22.27 -9.01 -13.74
N LEU A 30 21.07 -8.90 -14.30
CA LEU A 30 20.61 -9.78 -15.36
C LEU A 30 21.25 -9.44 -16.69
N LEU A 31 21.48 -8.17 -16.98
CA LEU A 31 22.21 -7.72 -18.17
C LEU A 31 23.65 -8.20 -18.15
N ASN A 32 24.24 -8.32 -16.96
CA ASN A 32 25.65 -8.70 -16.78
C ASN A 32 26.60 -7.88 -17.67
N ILE A 33 26.36 -6.58 -17.74
CA ILE A 33 27.13 -5.61 -18.54
C ILE A 33 27.59 -4.50 -17.58
N ASP A 34 28.78 -4.03 -17.75
CA ASP A 34 29.25 -2.81 -17.12
C ASP A 34 28.56 -1.59 -17.75
N LEU A 35 27.47 -1.14 -17.11
CA LEU A 35 26.65 -0.03 -17.60
C LEU A 35 27.44 1.30 -17.72
N ALA A 36 28.54 1.46 -16.97
CA ALA A 36 29.34 2.66 -17.02
C ALA A 36 30.14 2.77 -18.33
N ASN A 37 30.50 1.62 -18.90
CA ASN A 37 31.34 1.54 -20.10
C ASN A 37 30.61 0.96 -21.32
N ALA A 38 29.37 0.53 -21.17
CA ALA A 38 28.59 -0.08 -22.23
C ALA A 38 28.04 0.97 -23.22
N THR A 39 28.08 0.65 -24.51
CA THR A 39 27.40 1.46 -25.53
C THR A 39 25.89 1.22 -25.49
N ALA A 40 25.10 2.22 -25.91
CA ALA A 40 23.64 2.10 -26.01
C ALA A 40 23.20 0.88 -26.84
N LYS A 41 23.93 0.54 -27.89
CA LYS A 41 23.67 -0.63 -28.72
C LYS A 41 23.85 -1.95 -27.96
N GLN A 42 24.93 -2.08 -27.19
CA GLN A 42 25.20 -3.27 -26.40
C GLN A 42 24.11 -3.48 -25.32
N ILE A 43 23.67 -2.40 -24.67
CA ILE A 43 22.60 -2.43 -23.71
C ILE A 43 21.28 -2.88 -24.38
N TYR A 44 20.95 -2.28 -25.52
CA TYR A 44 19.75 -2.62 -26.29
C TYR A 44 19.75 -4.07 -26.77
N ASP A 45 20.84 -4.55 -27.39
CA ASP A 45 20.93 -5.93 -27.89
C ASP A 45 20.83 -6.93 -26.75
N ARG A 46 21.42 -6.63 -25.61
CA ARG A 46 21.32 -7.50 -24.43
C ARG A 46 19.95 -7.48 -23.77
N ASP A 47 19.32 -6.32 -23.68
CA ASP A 47 17.92 -6.19 -23.21
C ASP A 47 16.97 -7.00 -24.11
N GLN A 48 17.16 -6.94 -25.44
CA GLN A 48 16.36 -7.76 -26.37
C GLN A 48 16.55 -9.27 -26.13
N GLN A 49 17.78 -9.72 -25.82
CA GLN A 49 18.05 -11.12 -25.49
C GLN A 49 17.42 -11.56 -24.18
N LEU A 50 17.32 -10.67 -23.20
CA LEU A 50 16.73 -10.91 -21.88
C LEU A 50 15.20 -10.75 -21.84
N LYS A 51 14.62 -10.27 -22.91
CA LYS A 51 13.22 -9.81 -22.99
C LYS A 51 12.15 -10.82 -22.67
N SER A 52 12.47 -12.02 -22.25
CA SER A 52 11.39 -12.94 -22.12
C SER A 52 11.15 -13.49 -20.70
N ALA A 53 11.63 -14.66 -20.48
CA ALA A 53 11.18 -15.46 -19.33
C ALA A 53 11.99 -15.15 -18.05
N GLU A 54 13.26 -14.81 -18.17
CA GLU A 54 14.15 -14.67 -17.02
C GLU A 54 13.92 -13.38 -16.24
N LEU A 55 13.74 -12.25 -16.94
CA LEU A 55 13.39 -10.97 -16.30
C LEU A 55 12.03 -11.03 -15.62
N LYS A 56 11.05 -11.63 -16.32
CA LYS A 56 9.73 -11.84 -15.73
C LYS A 56 9.81 -12.71 -14.48
N LYS A 57 10.53 -13.82 -14.56
CA LYS A 57 10.71 -14.74 -13.43
C LYS A 57 11.42 -14.06 -12.25
N ALA A 58 12.43 -13.23 -12.51
CA ALA A 58 13.13 -12.49 -11.48
C ALA A 58 12.23 -11.41 -10.83
N ARG A 59 11.44 -10.70 -11.62
CA ARG A 59 10.44 -9.74 -11.11
C ARG A 59 9.36 -10.45 -10.30
N ASP A 60 8.79 -11.53 -10.82
CA ASP A 60 7.76 -12.30 -10.13
C ASP A 60 8.30 -12.88 -8.80
N ALA A 61 9.55 -13.31 -8.76
CA ALA A 61 10.20 -13.79 -7.54
C ALA A 61 10.39 -12.66 -6.51
N ARG A 62 10.83 -11.47 -6.95
CA ARG A 62 10.97 -10.29 -6.10
C ARG A 62 9.64 -9.82 -5.54
N ASP A 63 8.61 -9.77 -6.41
CA ASP A 63 7.32 -9.19 -6.08
C ASP A 63 6.43 -10.15 -5.28
N LYS A 64 6.78 -11.44 -5.24
CA LYS A 64 5.98 -12.51 -4.63
C LYS A 64 5.59 -12.22 -3.18
N ASP A 65 6.55 -11.79 -2.38
CA ASP A 65 6.33 -11.54 -0.95
C ASP A 65 5.68 -10.17 -0.66
N HIS A 66 5.58 -9.33 -1.68
CA HIS A 66 4.98 -8.00 -1.62
C HIS A 66 3.65 -7.90 -2.38
N THR A 67 3.08 -9.01 -2.85
CA THR A 67 1.86 -9.01 -3.65
C THR A 67 0.67 -9.56 -2.87
N TYR A 68 -0.43 -8.83 -2.87
CA TYR A 68 -1.70 -9.23 -2.28
C TYR A 68 -2.83 -9.11 -3.31
N LYS A 69 -3.50 -10.23 -3.63
CA LYS A 69 -4.60 -10.29 -4.63
C LYS A 69 -4.27 -9.56 -5.96
N GLY A 70 -3.03 -9.70 -6.42
CA GLY A 70 -2.55 -9.05 -7.64
C GLY A 70 -2.15 -7.58 -7.49
N LEU A 71 -2.24 -7.02 -6.29
CA LEU A 71 -1.80 -5.67 -5.96
C LEU A 71 -0.39 -5.71 -5.37
N LEU A 72 0.55 -4.99 -5.96
CA LEU A 72 1.90 -4.85 -5.45
C LEU A 72 1.91 -3.83 -4.30
N LEU A 73 2.24 -4.30 -3.11
CA LEU A 73 2.20 -3.54 -1.85
C LEU A 73 3.56 -2.93 -1.53
N VAL A 74 3.92 -1.92 -2.27
CA VAL A 74 5.15 -1.16 -2.10
C VAL A 74 4.84 0.33 -2.11
N ARG A 75 5.80 1.16 -1.73
CA ARG A 75 5.61 2.62 -1.73
C ARG A 75 5.24 3.13 -3.11
N ALA A 76 4.53 4.25 -3.15
CA ALA A 76 4.12 4.86 -4.42
C ALA A 76 5.30 5.13 -5.37
N SER A 77 6.44 5.54 -4.82
CA SER A 77 7.68 5.78 -5.57
C SER A 77 8.28 4.52 -6.22
N GLU A 78 8.02 3.35 -5.63
CA GLU A 78 8.59 2.07 -6.05
C GLU A 78 7.71 1.34 -7.08
N LEU A 79 6.49 1.81 -7.25
CA LEU A 79 5.56 1.20 -8.18
C LEU A 79 5.92 1.55 -9.64
N PRO A 80 5.78 0.62 -10.59
CA PRO A 80 6.00 0.91 -12.01
C PRO A 80 5.01 1.96 -12.54
N SER A 81 5.45 2.84 -13.43
CA SER A 81 4.61 3.84 -14.10
C SER A 81 4.59 3.57 -15.62
N PRO A 82 3.45 3.72 -16.31
CA PRO A 82 2.13 4.13 -15.82
C PRO A 82 1.43 3.01 -15.01
N ARG A 83 0.52 3.40 -14.12
CA ARG A 83 -0.30 2.46 -13.36
C ARG A 83 -1.41 1.88 -14.23
N PRO A 84 -1.74 0.59 -14.05
CA PRO A 84 -2.85 -0.01 -14.77
C PRO A 84 -4.18 0.68 -14.43
N PRO A 85 -5.15 0.69 -15.35
CA PRO A 85 -6.51 1.13 -15.06
C PRO A 85 -7.07 0.38 -13.85
N GLY A 86 -7.75 1.11 -12.94
CA GLY A 86 -8.30 0.53 -11.70
C GLY A 86 -7.34 0.48 -10.52
N HIS A 87 -6.06 0.78 -10.70
CA HIS A 87 -5.15 0.93 -9.58
C HIS A 87 -5.53 2.12 -8.69
N PHE A 88 -5.41 1.96 -7.36
CA PHE A 88 -5.74 2.99 -6.37
C PHE A 88 -5.19 4.37 -6.73
N LEU A 89 -3.89 4.48 -6.96
CA LEU A 89 -3.24 5.76 -7.25
C LEU A 89 -3.84 6.43 -8.51
N ARG A 90 -4.13 5.65 -9.55
CA ARG A 90 -4.72 6.20 -10.78
C ARG A 90 -6.15 6.69 -10.57
N GLN A 91 -6.95 5.96 -9.79
CA GLN A 91 -8.32 6.38 -9.44
C GLN A 91 -8.34 7.62 -8.57
N PHE A 92 -7.32 7.83 -7.72
CA PHE A 92 -7.20 8.99 -6.84
C PHE A 92 -6.39 10.14 -7.46
N GLY A 93 -6.28 10.20 -8.78
CA GLY A 93 -5.77 11.35 -9.51
C GLY A 93 -4.24 11.41 -9.65
N GLN A 94 -3.54 10.28 -9.52
CA GLN A 94 -2.15 10.25 -9.96
C GLN A 94 -2.10 10.45 -11.48
N SER A 95 -1.55 11.58 -11.92
CA SER A 95 -1.37 11.86 -13.35
C SER A 95 -0.35 10.91 -13.96
N ASP A 96 -0.61 10.51 -15.20
CA ASP A 96 0.41 9.89 -16.04
C ASP A 96 1.47 10.94 -16.38
N ARG A 97 2.75 10.56 -16.42
CA ARG A 97 3.83 11.51 -16.77
C ARG A 97 3.67 12.11 -18.17
N GLU A 98 2.91 11.44 -19.03
CA GLU A 98 2.69 11.83 -20.42
C GLU A 98 1.45 12.69 -20.63
N ALA A 99 0.48 12.65 -19.70
CA ALA A 99 -0.73 13.50 -19.77
C ALA A 99 -0.88 14.21 -18.44
N ILE A 100 -0.63 15.51 -18.42
CA ILE A 100 -0.98 16.39 -17.30
C ILE A 100 -2.51 16.58 -17.36
N GLU A 101 -3.27 15.57 -16.97
CA GLU A 101 -4.69 15.76 -16.72
C GLU A 101 -4.83 16.51 -15.39
N VAL A 102 -5.56 17.62 -15.44
CA VAL A 102 -5.93 18.36 -14.24
C VAL A 102 -6.64 17.39 -13.31
N SER A 103 -6.05 17.10 -12.16
CA SER A 103 -6.65 16.22 -11.16
C SER A 103 -8.01 16.78 -10.78
N SER A 104 -9.08 16.02 -11.03
CA SER A 104 -10.41 16.39 -10.56
C SER A 104 -10.39 16.42 -9.03
N VAL A 105 -10.80 17.56 -8.48
CA VAL A 105 -10.92 17.74 -7.02
C VAL A 105 -12.20 17.08 -6.50
N ASP A 106 -13.12 16.76 -7.41
CA ASP A 106 -14.41 16.14 -7.07
C ASP A 106 -14.26 14.65 -6.78
N GLY A 107 -14.76 14.21 -5.64
CA GLY A 107 -14.81 12.79 -5.29
C GLY A 107 -15.71 12.01 -6.25
N SER A 108 -15.28 10.83 -6.65
CA SER A 108 -16.04 9.96 -7.55
C SER A 108 -16.56 8.71 -6.83
N VAL A 109 -17.65 8.13 -7.33
CA VAL A 109 -18.20 6.88 -6.80
C VAL A 109 -17.17 5.74 -6.81
N PRO A 110 -16.35 5.54 -7.87
CA PRO A 110 -15.28 4.55 -7.84
C PRO A 110 -14.27 4.74 -6.72
N GLN A 111 -13.90 6.01 -6.39
CA GLN A 111 -13.00 6.29 -5.27
C GLN A 111 -13.60 5.86 -3.93
N VAL A 112 -14.87 6.19 -3.69
CA VAL A 112 -15.60 5.78 -2.47
C VAL A 112 -15.67 4.26 -2.36
N LEU A 113 -16.01 3.57 -3.44
CA LEU A 113 -16.06 2.10 -3.47
C LEU A 113 -14.69 1.48 -3.22
N GLN A 114 -13.62 2.08 -3.75
CA GLN A 114 -12.26 1.63 -3.53
C GLN A 114 -11.84 1.77 -2.05
N MET A 115 -12.25 2.85 -1.39
CA MET A 115 -11.99 3.05 0.04
C MET A 115 -12.76 2.07 0.91
N PHE A 116 -14.03 1.82 0.60
CA PHE A 116 -14.88 0.95 1.41
C PHE A 116 -14.61 -0.54 1.20
N ASN A 117 -14.38 -0.97 -0.04
CA ASN A 117 -14.32 -2.37 -0.43
C ASN A 117 -13.07 -2.72 -1.26
N GLY A 118 -12.11 -1.82 -1.36
CA GLY A 118 -10.89 -2.04 -2.14
C GLY A 118 -9.96 -3.08 -1.50
N PRO A 119 -9.08 -3.69 -2.29
CA PRO A 119 -8.15 -4.72 -1.81
C PRO A 119 -7.28 -4.25 -0.66
N ILE A 120 -6.87 -2.97 -0.66
CA ILE A 120 -5.99 -2.42 0.37
C ILE A 120 -6.69 -2.30 1.72
N THR A 121 -7.96 -1.87 1.72
CA THR A 121 -8.77 -1.80 2.93
C THR A 121 -9.01 -3.19 3.52
N HIS A 122 -9.35 -4.16 2.67
CA HIS A 122 -9.50 -5.55 3.11
C HIS A 122 -8.21 -6.11 3.71
N MET A 123 -7.06 -5.77 3.13
CA MET A 123 -5.78 -6.24 3.65
C MET A 123 -5.50 -5.75 5.07
N LEU A 124 -5.90 -4.52 5.42
CA LEU A 124 -5.75 -4.01 6.79
C LEU A 124 -6.46 -4.87 7.82
N LEU A 125 -7.56 -5.51 7.42
CA LEU A 125 -8.40 -6.32 8.28
C LEU A 125 -7.92 -7.79 8.38
N GLU A 126 -6.94 -8.17 7.58
CA GLU A 126 -6.42 -9.54 7.60
C GLU A 126 -5.37 -9.76 8.71
N PRO A 127 -5.31 -10.97 9.29
CA PRO A 127 -4.33 -11.31 10.34
C PRO A 127 -2.86 -11.12 9.95
N LYS A 128 -2.57 -10.92 8.66
CA LYS A 128 -1.22 -10.69 8.14
C LYS A 128 -0.83 -9.22 8.07
N SER A 129 -1.75 -8.29 8.29
CA SER A 129 -1.42 -6.86 8.27
C SER A 129 -0.61 -6.48 9.50
N VAL A 130 0.26 -5.48 9.33
CA VAL A 130 1.08 -4.96 10.44
C VAL A 130 0.21 -4.42 11.56
N ILE A 131 -0.81 -3.63 11.21
CA ILE A 131 -1.73 -3.06 12.21
C ILE A 131 -2.46 -4.14 12.99
N TYR A 132 -2.99 -5.16 12.31
CA TYR A 132 -3.71 -6.24 13.00
C TYR A 132 -2.80 -7.00 13.97
N ASN A 133 -1.58 -7.32 13.54
CA ASN A 133 -0.61 -8.00 14.41
C ASN A 133 -0.22 -7.15 15.62
N ASN A 134 -0.04 -5.84 15.44
CA ASN A 134 0.25 -4.94 16.55
C ASN A 134 -0.92 -4.89 17.55
N VAL A 135 -2.15 -4.88 17.04
CA VAL A 135 -3.36 -4.87 17.88
C VAL A 135 -3.47 -6.15 18.70
N ILE A 136 -3.33 -7.33 18.09
CA ILE A 136 -3.46 -8.60 18.84
C ILE A 136 -2.30 -8.88 19.78
N ALA A 137 -1.13 -8.26 19.56
CA ALA A 137 0.00 -8.35 20.49
C ALA A 137 -0.27 -7.67 21.83
N GLU A 138 -1.22 -6.73 21.87
CA GLU A 138 -1.58 -6.03 23.10
C GLU A 138 -2.47 -6.90 24.02
N LYS A 139 -2.24 -6.76 25.34
CA LYS A 139 -2.85 -7.62 26.35
C LYS A 139 -4.27 -7.21 26.76
N SER A 140 -4.61 -5.93 26.63
CA SER A 140 -5.90 -5.40 27.05
C SER A 140 -6.68 -4.78 25.89
N ASN A 141 -8.01 -4.80 25.97
CA ASN A 141 -8.85 -4.14 24.96
C ASN A 141 -8.57 -2.64 24.89
N GLU A 142 -8.21 -2.03 26.02
CA GLU A 142 -7.89 -0.61 26.08
C GLU A 142 -6.61 -0.29 25.30
N SER A 143 -5.52 -1.03 25.55
CA SER A 143 -4.28 -0.85 24.79
C SER A 143 -4.44 -1.20 23.31
N ARG A 144 -5.24 -2.18 22.96
CA ARG A 144 -5.57 -2.52 21.57
C ARG A 144 -6.24 -1.35 20.83
N ILE A 145 -7.24 -0.73 21.48
CA ILE A 145 -7.92 0.44 20.92
C ILE A 145 -6.94 1.63 20.81
N ASP A 146 -6.12 1.86 21.84
CA ASP A 146 -5.11 2.93 21.80
C ASP A 146 -4.12 2.73 20.63
N VAL A 147 -3.64 1.50 20.41
CA VAL A 147 -2.75 1.17 19.28
C VAL A 147 -3.43 1.45 17.95
N ILE A 148 -4.71 1.10 17.77
CA ILE A 148 -5.44 1.40 16.53
C ILE A 148 -5.46 2.90 16.25
N PHE A 149 -5.88 3.71 17.23
CA PHE A 149 -5.97 5.17 17.06
C PHE A 149 -4.60 5.80 16.84
N GLN A 150 -3.58 5.39 17.58
CA GLN A 150 -2.22 5.91 17.44
C GLN A 150 -1.62 5.54 16.08
N SER A 151 -1.86 4.32 15.60
CA SER A 151 -1.32 3.87 14.30
C SER A 151 -1.98 4.57 13.11
N ILE A 152 -3.29 4.86 13.18
CA ILE A 152 -4.04 5.42 12.06
C ILE A 152 -4.07 6.95 12.12
N LEU A 153 -4.36 7.52 13.29
CA LEU A 153 -4.59 8.95 13.48
C LEU A 153 -3.47 9.65 14.28
N SER A 154 -2.41 8.93 14.67
CA SER A 154 -1.27 9.46 15.45
C SER A 154 -1.66 10.12 16.77
N ARG A 155 -2.84 9.81 17.32
CA ARG A 155 -3.36 10.32 18.57
C ARG A 155 -4.09 9.24 19.38
N ARG A 156 -4.36 9.52 20.64
CA ARG A 156 -5.24 8.67 21.44
C ARG A 156 -6.72 8.97 21.14
N PRO A 157 -7.63 7.99 21.34
CA PRO A 157 -9.06 8.22 21.22
C PRO A 157 -9.59 9.20 22.26
N SER A 158 -10.59 10.00 21.93
CA SER A 158 -11.39 10.74 22.89
C SER A 158 -12.19 9.78 23.80
N LYS A 159 -12.86 10.30 24.80
CA LYS A 159 -13.73 9.48 25.67
C LYS A 159 -14.88 8.85 24.89
N GLU A 160 -15.50 9.60 24.01
CA GLU A 160 -16.62 9.18 23.17
C GLU A 160 -16.17 8.13 22.14
N GLU A 161 -15.06 8.36 21.46
CA GLU A 161 -14.47 7.41 20.51
C GLU A 161 -14.09 6.09 21.20
N ARG A 162 -13.49 6.18 22.38
CA ARG A 162 -13.14 5.00 23.18
C ARG A 162 -14.38 4.18 23.56
N LEU A 163 -15.44 4.85 24.01
CA LEU A 163 -16.70 4.17 24.34
C LEU A 163 -17.33 3.49 23.13
N ALA A 164 -17.34 4.17 21.98
CA ALA A 164 -17.85 3.59 20.74
C ALA A 164 -17.02 2.37 20.29
N ALA A 165 -15.69 2.47 20.31
CA ALA A 165 -14.80 1.36 19.98
C ALA A 165 -14.97 0.17 20.94
N PHE A 166 -15.12 0.41 22.24
CA PHE A 166 -15.41 -0.65 23.20
C PHE A 166 -16.75 -1.32 22.95
N ALA A 167 -17.79 -0.56 22.62
CA ALA A 167 -19.10 -1.11 22.30
C ALA A 167 -19.02 -2.02 21.07
N GLU A 168 -18.28 -1.62 20.06
CA GLU A 168 -18.06 -2.39 18.83
C GLU A 168 -17.31 -3.70 19.10
N VAL A 169 -16.21 -3.63 19.85
CA VAL A 169 -15.44 -4.83 20.24
C VAL A 169 -16.25 -5.76 21.15
N LYS A 170 -17.07 -5.21 22.05
CA LYS A 170 -17.96 -6.00 22.92
C LYS A 170 -19.03 -6.74 22.12
N ALA A 171 -19.57 -6.11 21.08
CA ALA A 171 -20.62 -6.67 20.24
C ALA A 171 -20.10 -7.78 19.30
N HIS A 172 -18.88 -7.60 18.77
CA HIS A 172 -18.35 -8.44 17.68
C HIS A 172 -17.10 -9.25 18.04
N GLY A 173 -16.52 -9.07 19.23
CA GLY A 173 -15.26 -9.73 19.62
C GLY A 173 -14.06 -9.23 18.78
N ASP A 174 -13.14 -10.14 18.43
CA ASP A 174 -11.95 -9.78 17.63
C ASP A 174 -12.25 -9.10 16.28
N PRO A 175 -13.28 -9.50 15.50
CA PRO A 175 -13.71 -8.73 14.33
C PRO A 175 -14.05 -7.27 14.60
N GLY A 176 -14.46 -6.92 15.80
CA GLY A 176 -14.75 -5.54 16.20
C GLY A 176 -13.55 -4.60 16.07
N TYR A 177 -12.34 -5.10 16.29
CA TYR A 177 -11.12 -4.30 16.03
C TYR A 177 -10.98 -3.96 14.55
N GLY A 178 -11.30 -4.93 13.67
CA GLY A 178 -11.32 -4.69 12.22
C GLY A 178 -12.34 -3.60 11.84
N ASN A 179 -13.53 -3.63 12.44
CA ASN A 179 -14.55 -2.61 12.20
C ASN A 179 -14.09 -1.22 12.64
N VAL A 180 -13.38 -1.11 13.78
CA VAL A 180 -12.79 0.15 14.24
C VAL A 180 -11.70 0.64 13.27
N ILE A 181 -10.80 -0.25 12.83
CA ILE A 181 -9.78 0.07 11.82
C ILE A 181 -10.43 0.59 10.54
N TRP A 182 -11.43 -0.15 10.04
CA TRP A 182 -12.17 0.24 8.84
C TRP A 182 -12.84 1.61 8.97
N ALA A 183 -13.48 1.87 10.10
CA ALA A 183 -14.11 3.15 10.35
C ALA A 183 -13.11 4.31 10.35
N LEU A 184 -11.95 4.15 11.01
CA LEU A 184 -10.95 5.20 11.14
C LEU A 184 -10.27 5.53 9.82
N VAL A 185 -9.90 4.55 8.98
CA VAL A 185 -9.28 4.81 7.68
C VAL A 185 -10.23 5.48 6.68
N ASN A 186 -11.54 5.45 6.96
CA ASN A 186 -12.55 6.15 6.18
C ASN A 186 -12.96 7.52 6.76
N THR A 187 -12.30 7.97 7.84
CA THR A 187 -12.53 9.32 8.39
C THR A 187 -11.87 10.40 7.56
N ARG A 188 -12.43 11.60 7.63
CA ARG A 188 -11.78 12.79 7.04
C ARG A 188 -10.41 13.07 7.65
N GLU A 189 -10.24 12.77 8.92
CA GLU A 189 -8.99 12.98 9.64
C GLU A 189 -7.85 12.14 9.04
N PHE A 190 -8.13 10.90 8.63
CA PHE A 190 -7.13 10.06 7.95
C PHE A 190 -6.94 10.45 6.48
N LEU A 191 -8.03 10.76 5.76
CA LEU A 191 -8.00 11.03 4.33
C LEU A 191 -7.42 12.41 3.98
N PHE A 192 -7.62 13.37 4.85
CA PHE A 192 -7.15 14.75 4.68
C PHE A 192 -6.14 15.07 5.77
N ILE A 193 -4.98 14.42 5.71
CA ILE A 193 -3.85 14.72 6.58
C ILE A 193 -3.50 16.20 6.36
N GLN A 194 -3.81 17.02 7.36
CA GLN A 194 -3.44 18.44 7.37
C GLN A 194 -2.04 18.61 7.95
#